data_e6d1b1dc87ffff64a9c63b73be5a3008
#
_entry.id   e6d1b1dc87ffff64a9c63b73be5a3008
#
_cell.length_a   1.000
_cell.length_b   1.000
_cell.length_c   1.000
_cell.angle_alpha   90.00
_cell.angle_beta   90.00
_cell.angle_gamma   90.00
#
_symmetry.space_group_name_H-M   'P 1'
#
loop_
_entity.id
_entity.type
_entity.pdbx_description
1 polymer ?
#
loop_
_entity_poly.entity_id
_entity_poly.type
_entity_poly.pdbx_seq_one_letter_code
_entity_poly.pdbx_strand_id
1 'polypeptide(L)'
;MKYIVIQSILILGFNSILNAQEIPEEFIENEIYNLSVDIGENWESYTTLGSPRFQLSQNELNQLNIHSRFGFQSINNSIALYGFGHFTFNNNFYGYLYPRIVNDIDAFPRYSGIPRDITRGGFNSGETDLSGIGYQSDWLTIQLGRGRENWGAGTNIQLALSKNSPPYDYGMIGLDMKNIRVKYIHGFLESTESIVNRYITARGVEWTNKKTLIFGLTETVIYSGQNRPIDLGYMNPISTHLEIELNERLNSLGTGSANAVWQASLDWMVSPKIR
;
A
#
# COMPACT_ATOMS: atom_id res chain seq x y z
N MET A 1 -31.20 13.63 20.31
CA MET A 1 -30.36 13.03 19.25
C MET A 1 -28.98 13.69 19.13
N LYS A 2 -28.76 14.94 19.43
CA LYS A 2 -27.43 15.61 19.40
C LYS A 2 -26.43 15.16 20.51
N TYR A 3 -26.94 14.70 21.66
CA TYR A 3 -26.09 14.31 22.80
C TYR A 3 -25.45 12.91 22.68
N ILE A 4 -26.03 12.01 21.89
CA ILE A 4 -25.51 10.65 21.71
C ILE A 4 -24.26 10.64 20.83
N VAL A 5 -24.19 11.54 19.85
CA VAL A 5 -23.03 11.65 18.94
C VAL A 5 -21.79 12.20 19.67
N ILE A 6 -22.00 13.15 20.61
CA ILE A 6 -20.90 13.73 21.40
C ILE A 6 -20.34 12.71 22.41
N GLN A 7 -21.18 11.89 23.02
CA GLN A 7 -20.72 10.82 23.92
C GLN A 7 -19.97 9.72 23.18
N SER A 8 -20.37 9.36 21.97
CA SER A 8 -19.67 8.35 21.16
C SER A 8 -18.30 8.83 20.72
N ILE A 9 -18.14 10.12 20.38
CA ILE A 9 -16.84 10.72 20.04
C ILE A 9 -15.94 10.80 21.28
N LEU A 10 -16.48 11.11 22.45
CA LEU A 10 -15.73 11.17 23.70
C LEU A 10 -15.28 9.76 24.17
N ILE A 11 -16.09 8.73 24.02
CA ILE A 11 -15.74 7.36 24.41
C ILE A 11 -14.69 6.76 23.48
N LEU A 12 -14.73 7.06 22.18
CA LEU A 12 -13.69 6.66 21.22
C LEU A 12 -12.36 7.42 21.47
N GLY A 13 -12.43 8.68 21.87
CA GLY A 13 -11.26 9.47 22.25
C GLY A 13 -10.57 8.97 23.54
N PHE A 14 -11.33 8.49 24.52
CA PHE A 14 -10.76 7.99 25.78
C PHE A 14 -10.08 6.63 25.65
N ASN A 15 -10.56 5.76 24.80
CA ASN A 15 -9.90 4.46 24.54
C ASN A 15 -8.60 4.62 23.74
N SER A 16 -8.48 5.62 22.89
CA SER A 16 -7.24 5.91 22.14
C SER A 16 -6.14 6.54 23.02
N ILE A 17 -6.51 7.17 24.14
CA ILE A 17 -5.54 7.74 25.10
C ILE A 17 -4.91 6.64 25.98
N LEU A 18 -5.61 5.53 26.22
CA LEU A 18 -5.13 4.42 27.07
C LEU A 18 -4.25 3.40 26.32
N ASN A 19 -4.30 3.36 24.98
CA ASN A 19 -3.47 2.52 24.13
C ASN A 19 -2.58 3.35 23.21
N ALA A 20 -1.83 4.28 23.78
CA ALA A 20 -0.95 5.22 23.06
C ALA A 20 0.24 4.57 22.31
N GLN A 21 0.23 3.25 22.12
CA GLN A 21 1.25 2.51 21.36
C GLN A 21 0.75 1.95 20.01
N GLU A 22 -0.54 1.91 19.76
CA GLU A 22 -1.03 1.55 18.43
C GLU A 22 -1.07 2.78 17.54
N ILE A 23 -0.17 2.80 16.57
CA ILE A 23 -0.10 3.84 15.55
C ILE A 23 -1.42 3.78 14.77
N PRO A 24 -2.16 4.89 14.61
CA PRO A 24 -3.41 4.92 13.85
C PRO A 24 -3.30 4.34 12.43
N GLU A 25 -2.11 4.37 11.87
CA GLU A 25 -1.76 3.74 10.59
C GLU A 25 -1.86 2.23 10.61
N GLU A 26 -1.34 1.56 11.64
CA GLU A 26 -1.50 0.11 11.78
C GLU A 26 -2.96 -0.28 11.94
N PHE A 27 -3.73 0.53 12.64
CA PHE A 27 -5.16 0.31 12.78
C PHE A 27 -5.89 0.47 11.44
N ILE A 28 -5.57 1.49 10.65
CA ILE A 28 -6.19 1.73 9.35
C ILE A 28 -5.67 0.76 8.29
N GLU A 29 -4.38 0.46 8.29
CA GLU A 29 -3.83 -0.62 7.50
C GLU A 29 -4.54 -1.93 7.86
N ASN A 30 -4.69 -2.25 9.13
CA ASN A 30 -5.44 -3.42 9.58
C ASN A 30 -6.92 -3.36 9.18
N GLU A 31 -7.56 -2.21 9.11
CA GLU A 31 -8.92 -2.12 8.59
C GLU A 31 -9.00 -2.28 7.06
N ILE A 32 -8.04 -1.70 6.34
CA ILE A 32 -7.88 -1.97 4.91
C ILE A 32 -7.54 -3.44 4.70
N TYR A 33 -6.69 -4.03 5.56
CA TYR A 33 -6.31 -5.42 5.53
C TYR A 33 -7.37 -6.36 6.15
N ASN A 34 -8.21 -5.93 7.04
CA ASN A 34 -9.34 -6.70 7.58
C ASN A 34 -10.55 -6.70 6.64
N LEU A 35 -10.58 -5.81 5.68
CA LEU A 35 -11.37 -5.99 4.46
C LEU A 35 -10.77 -7.11 3.58
N SER A 36 -9.50 -7.42 3.77
CA SER A 36 -8.81 -8.56 3.23
C SER A 36 -8.76 -9.67 4.27
N VAL A 37 -9.10 -10.87 3.86
CA VAL A 37 -9.10 -12.16 4.60
C VAL A 37 -8.15 -12.17 5.78
N ASP A 38 -8.63 -12.64 6.91
CA ASP A 38 -7.82 -12.98 8.08
C ASP A 38 -6.62 -13.86 7.65
N ILE A 39 -5.46 -13.23 7.59
CA ILE A 39 -4.21 -13.80 7.05
C ILE A 39 -3.78 -15.05 7.85
N GLY A 40 -4.28 -15.21 9.07
CA GLY A 40 -3.94 -16.33 9.96
C GLY A 40 -4.62 -17.64 9.61
N GLU A 41 -5.81 -17.63 9.03
CA GLU A 41 -6.66 -18.82 8.89
C GLU A 41 -6.89 -19.28 7.44
N ASN A 42 -6.62 -18.45 6.44
CA ASN A 42 -6.95 -18.77 5.06
C ASN A 42 -5.76 -18.71 4.09
N TRP A 43 -5.04 -19.83 3.98
CA TRP A 43 -3.94 -20.00 3.03
C TRP A 43 -4.33 -19.84 1.56
N GLU A 44 -5.61 -19.97 1.22
CA GLU A 44 -6.07 -19.81 -0.17
C GLU A 44 -5.87 -18.39 -0.68
N SER A 45 -6.03 -17.41 0.19
CA SER A 45 -5.90 -15.99 -0.15
C SER A 45 -4.58 -15.37 0.26
N TYR A 46 -3.79 -16.05 1.12
CA TYR A 46 -2.48 -15.56 1.54
C TYR A 46 -1.51 -15.49 0.35
N THR A 47 -0.74 -14.41 0.28
CA THR A 47 0.23 -14.13 -0.79
C THR A 47 1.47 -13.44 -0.25
N THR A 48 2.63 -13.73 -0.84
CA THR A 48 3.88 -13.02 -0.59
C THR A 48 4.05 -11.79 -1.50
N LEU A 49 3.10 -11.53 -2.39
CA LEU A 49 3.11 -10.42 -3.33
C LEU A 49 2.21 -9.26 -2.85
N GLY A 50 2.52 -8.75 -1.65
CA GLY A 50 1.84 -7.58 -1.09
C GLY A 50 0.49 -7.87 -0.45
N SER A 51 -0.37 -6.86 -0.45
CA SER A 51 -1.67 -6.98 0.20
C SER A 51 -2.51 -8.08 -0.42
N PRO A 52 -3.19 -8.87 0.40
CA PRO A 52 -4.19 -9.82 -0.09
C PRO A 52 -5.31 -9.08 -0.81
N ARG A 53 -6.10 -9.82 -1.57
CA ARG A 53 -7.25 -9.27 -2.28
C ARG A 53 -8.30 -8.80 -1.30
N PHE A 54 -8.98 -7.70 -1.62
CA PHE A 54 -10.11 -7.24 -0.82
C PHE A 54 -11.23 -8.29 -0.82
N GLN A 55 -11.80 -8.55 0.34
CA GLN A 55 -13.09 -9.24 0.44
C GLN A 55 -14.19 -8.22 0.13
N LEU A 56 -14.51 -8.08 -1.15
CA LEU A 56 -15.66 -7.30 -1.54
C LEU A 56 -16.91 -8.10 -1.10
N SER A 57 -17.70 -7.54 -0.19
CA SER A 57 -18.93 -8.20 0.27
C SER A 57 -19.81 -8.54 -0.94
N GLN A 58 -20.32 -9.76 -0.98
CA GLN A 58 -21.29 -10.17 -2.00
C GLN A 58 -22.63 -9.48 -1.75
N ASN A 59 -22.75 -8.27 -2.24
CA ASN A 59 -23.95 -7.46 -2.15
C ASN A 59 -24.76 -7.57 -3.46
N GLU A 60 -26.01 -7.14 -3.39
CA GLU A 60 -26.86 -7.09 -4.57
C GLU A 60 -26.22 -6.23 -5.68
N LEU A 61 -26.46 -6.59 -6.95
CA LEU A 61 -26.00 -5.81 -8.09
C LEU A 61 -26.51 -4.36 -8.01
N ASN A 62 -25.69 -3.41 -8.41
CA ASN A 62 -25.93 -1.96 -8.34
C ASN A 62 -25.97 -1.34 -6.94
N GLN A 63 -25.48 -2.02 -5.93
CA GLN A 63 -25.39 -1.46 -4.58
C GLN A 63 -24.04 -0.77 -4.37
N LEU A 64 -24.10 0.47 -3.90
CA LEU A 64 -22.96 1.25 -3.43
C LEU A 64 -22.92 1.21 -1.89
N ASN A 65 -21.84 0.69 -1.34
CA ASN A 65 -21.58 0.70 0.09
C ASN A 65 -20.47 1.69 0.40
N ILE A 66 -20.70 2.56 1.37
CA ILE A 66 -19.73 3.56 1.81
C ILE A 66 -19.56 3.43 3.32
N HIS A 67 -18.32 3.34 3.76
CA HIS A 67 -17.92 3.36 5.16
C HIS A 67 -16.95 4.51 5.40
N SER A 68 -17.11 5.20 6.53
CA SER A 68 -16.21 6.30 6.88
C SER A 68 -16.00 6.37 8.38
N ARG A 69 -14.79 6.78 8.77
CA ARG A 69 -14.38 7.06 10.14
C ARG A 69 -13.60 8.37 10.20
N PHE A 70 -13.72 9.06 11.31
CA PHE A 70 -12.97 10.27 11.60
C PHE A 70 -12.41 10.16 13.01
N GLY A 71 -11.20 10.64 13.20
CA GLY A 71 -10.57 10.63 14.51
C GLY A 71 -9.52 11.72 14.66
N PHE A 72 -8.99 11.78 15.86
CA PHE A 72 -7.87 12.64 16.18
C PHE A 72 -6.87 11.88 17.04
N GLN A 73 -5.61 12.28 16.94
CA GLN A 73 -4.51 11.81 17.78
C GLN A 73 -3.84 13.01 18.41
N SER A 74 -3.47 12.92 19.68
CA SER A 74 -2.68 13.93 20.35
C SER A 74 -1.44 13.30 20.96
N ILE A 75 -0.29 13.86 20.64
CA ILE A 75 1.02 13.46 21.19
C ILE A 75 1.68 14.71 21.75
N ASN A 76 1.91 14.72 23.06
CA ASN A 76 2.38 15.91 23.78
C ASN A 76 1.43 17.11 23.52
N ASN A 77 1.90 18.17 22.87
CA ASN A 77 1.10 19.34 22.50
C ASN A 77 0.69 19.36 21.02
N SER A 78 0.95 18.27 20.30
CA SER A 78 0.70 18.16 18.87
C SER A 78 -0.60 17.41 18.62
N ILE A 79 -1.33 17.80 17.57
CA ILE A 79 -2.63 17.24 17.18
C ILE A 79 -2.61 16.85 15.71
N ALA A 80 -3.06 15.64 15.44
CA ALA A 80 -3.43 15.18 14.11
C ALA A 80 -4.94 14.94 14.04
N LEU A 81 -5.57 15.37 12.94
CA LEU A 81 -6.91 14.95 12.56
C LEU A 81 -6.81 14.04 11.36
N TYR A 82 -7.58 13.00 11.33
CA TYR A 82 -7.61 12.07 10.19
C TYR A 82 -9.04 11.66 9.84
N GLY A 83 -9.24 11.33 8.58
CA GLY A 83 -10.44 10.68 8.08
C GLY A 83 -10.06 9.43 7.32
N PHE A 84 -10.85 8.38 7.45
CA PHE A 84 -10.75 7.19 6.61
C PHE A 84 -12.10 6.90 5.99
N GLY A 85 -12.12 6.64 4.71
CA GLY A 85 -13.32 6.23 3.99
C GLY A 85 -12.99 5.17 2.95
N HIS A 86 -13.90 4.22 2.77
CA HIS A 86 -13.86 3.32 1.65
C HIS A 86 -15.24 3.10 1.05
N PHE A 87 -15.28 2.75 -0.22
CA PHE A 87 -16.50 2.34 -0.89
C PHE A 87 -16.28 1.06 -1.69
N THR A 88 -17.36 0.32 -1.89
CA THR A 88 -17.43 -0.81 -2.81
C THR A 88 -18.67 -0.70 -3.69
N PHE A 89 -18.56 -1.09 -4.95
CA PHE A 89 -19.65 -1.08 -5.92
C PHE A 89 -19.61 -2.32 -6.83
N ASN A 90 -20.76 -2.96 -7.02
CA ASN A 90 -20.92 -4.15 -7.86
C ASN A 90 -19.96 -5.31 -7.55
N ASN A 91 -19.54 -5.46 -6.30
CA ASN A 91 -18.60 -6.50 -5.86
C ASN A 91 -17.23 -6.52 -6.58
N ASN A 92 -16.98 -5.56 -7.46
CA ASN A 92 -15.79 -5.51 -8.28
C ASN A 92 -15.02 -4.20 -8.13
N PHE A 93 -15.71 -3.07 -7.97
CA PHE A 93 -15.08 -1.77 -7.83
C PHE A 93 -14.93 -1.39 -6.38
N TYR A 94 -13.82 -0.81 -6.05
CA TYR A 94 -13.53 -0.30 -4.72
C TYR A 94 -12.74 0.99 -4.77
N GLY A 95 -12.77 1.73 -3.69
CA GLY A 95 -11.89 2.86 -3.47
C GLY A 95 -11.76 3.16 -1.98
N TYR A 96 -10.65 3.76 -1.61
CA TYR A 96 -10.34 4.15 -0.25
C TYR A 96 -9.55 5.46 -0.20
N LEU A 97 -9.67 6.17 0.90
CA LEU A 97 -9.01 7.46 1.12
C LEU A 97 -8.69 7.64 2.59
N TYR A 98 -7.44 7.99 2.90
CA TYR A 98 -6.95 8.29 4.24
C TYR A 98 -6.22 9.63 4.29
N PRO A 99 -6.93 10.78 4.37
CA PRO A 99 -6.33 12.08 4.58
C PRO A 99 -5.98 12.30 6.05
N ARG A 100 -4.86 12.98 6.28
CA ARG A 100 -4.40 13.44 7.59
C ARG A 100 -4.01 14.92 7.55
N ILE A 101 -4.27 15.67 8.63
CA ILE A 101 -3.74 17.01 8.84
C ILE A 101 -3.12 17.09 10.22
N VAL A 102 -1.98 17.77 10.33
CA VAL A 102 -1.23 17.89 11.58
C VAL A 102 -0.77 19.33 11.80
N ASN A 103 -0.54 19.68 13.06
CA ASN A 103 0.05 20.95 13.43
C ASN A 103 1.58 20.88 13.61
N ASP A 104 2.14 19.68 13.80
CA ASP A 104 3.56 19.43 13.95
C ASP A 104 3.90 18.05 13.34
N ILE A 105 4.64 18.04 12.26
CA ILE A 105 4.95 16.81 11.50
C ILE A 105 5.92 15.89 12.26
N ASP A 106 6.85 16.47 13.04
CA ASP A 106 7.90 15.72 13.72
C ASP A 106 7.35 14.92 14.91
N ALA A 107 6.17 15.28 15.40
CA ALA A 107 5.52 14.60 16.50
C ALA A 107 4.84 13.29 16.07
N PHE A 108 4.53 13.11 14.77
CA PHE A 108 3.76 11.97 14.30
C PHE A 108 4.63 11.02 13.47
N PRO A 109 4.76 9.75 13.88
CA PRO A 109 5.54 8.77 13.14
C PRO A 109 4.93 8.53 11.75
N ARG A 110 5.78 8.23 10.78
CA ARG A 110 5.40 7.90 9.40
C ARG A 110 4.57 8.99 8.68
N TYR A 111 4.56 10.22 9.18
CA TYR A 111 3.96 11.34 8.49
C TYR A 111 4.93 11.86 7.41
N SER A 112 4.49 11.93 6.16
CA SER A 112 5.33 12.32 5.03
C SER A 112 4.97 13.70 4.43
N GLY A 113 3.93 14.35 4.97
CA GLY A 113 3.53 15.68 4.53
C GLY A 113 4.59 16.75 4.81
N ILE A 114 4.59 17.80 3.99
CA ILE A 114 5.53 18.92 4.10
C ILE A 114 4.84 20.09 4.84
N PRO A 115 5.51 20.74 5.81
CA PRO A 115 4.95 21.91 6.48
C PRO A 115 4.81 23.06 5.48
N ARG A 116 3.74 23.84 5.63
CA ARG A 116 3.47 25.05 4.84
C ARG A 116 3.65 26.29 5.71
N ASP A 117 4.04 27.39 5.11
CA ASP A 117 4.16 28.69 5.79
C ASP A 117 2.83 29.20 6.33
N ILE A 118 1.70 28.73 5.76
CA ILE A 118 0.36 29.17 6.13
C ILE A 118 -0.28 28.14 7.05
N THR A 119 -0.51 28.53 8.31
CA THR A 119 -1.29 27.77 9.28
C THR A 119 -2.77 28.05 9.11
N ARG A 120 -3.59 27.01 9.01
CA ARG A 120 -5.05 27.11 8.94
C ARG A 120 -5.69 26.33 10.08
N GLY A 121 -6.44 27.01 10.96
CA GLY A 121 -7.08 26.36 12.10
C GLY A 121 -6.11 25.69 13.08
N GLY A 122 -4.86 26.16 13.14
CA GLY A 122 -3.81 25.55 13.94
C GLY A 122 -3.01 24.44 13.24
N PHE A 123 -3.36 24.07 11.99
CA PHE A 123 -2.67 23.03 11.21
C PHE A 123 -1.83 23.66 10.09
N ASN A 124 -0.62 23.16 9.91
CA ASN A 124 0.33 23.64 8.91
C ASN A 124 0.69 22.61 7.85
N SER A 125 0.30 21.36 8.02
CA SER A 125 0.56 20.31 7.05
C SER A 125 -0.63 19.38 6.86
N GLY A 126 -0.76 18.82 5.66
CA GLY A 126 -1.77 17.82 5.31
C GLY A 126 -1.25 16.88 4.23
N GLU A 127 -1.62 15.63 4.35
CA GLU A 127 -1.29 14.60 3.37
C GLU A 127 -2.46 13.65 3.14
N THR A 128 -2.41 12.94 2.02
CA THR A 128 -3.17 11.71 1.80
C THR A 128 -2.19 10.56 1.87
N ASP A 129 -2.20 9.83 2.96
CA ASP A 129 -1.23 8.75 3.18
C ASP A 129 -1.56 7.53 2.31
N LEU A 130 -2.82 7.13 2.32
CA LEU A 130 -3.33 6.03 1.50
C LEU A 130 -4.55 6.49 0.71
N SER A 131 -4.57 6.19 -0.57
CA SER A 131 -5.74 6.38 -1.42
C SER A 131 -5.68 5.48 -2.63
N GLY A 132 -6.82 5.08 -3.14
CA GLY A 132 -6.85 4.27 -4.34
C GLY A 132 -8.25 4.00 -4.84
N ILE A 133 -8.30 3.70 -6.11
CA ILE A 133 -9.47 3.14 -6.78
C ILE A 133 -9.03 1.90 -7.55
N GLY A 134 -9.88 0.91 -7.60
CA GLY A 134 -9.54 -0.32 -8.29
C GLY A 134 -10.74 -1.14 -8.72
N TYR A 135 -10.42 -2.08 -9.57
CA TYR A 135 -11.30 -3.15 -10.00
C TYR A 135 -10.70 -4.49 -9.58
N GLN A 136 -11.52 -5.37 -9.06
CA GLN A 136 -11.13 -6.72 -8.67
C GLN A 136 -12.20 -7.72 -9.09
N SER A 137 -11.76 -8.75 -9.82
CA SER A 137 -12.57 -9.94 -10.12
C SER A 137 -11.90 -11.18 -9.52
N ASP A 138 -12.40 -12.38 -9.78
CA ASP A 138 -11.83 -13.61 -9.23
C ASP A 138 -10.37 -13.85 -9.62
N TRP A 139 -9.94 -13.34 -10.77
CA TRP A 139 -8.61 -13.60 -11.32
C TRP A 139 -7.77 -12.34 -11.63
N LEU A 140 -8.42 -11.16 -11.67
CA LEU A 140 -7.77 -9.90 -12.07
C LEU A 140 -7.96 -8.83 -10.99
N THR A 141 -6.89 -8.11 -10.67
CA THR A 141 -6.93 -6.85 -9.90
C THR A 141 -6.23 -5.77 -10.69
N ILE A 142 -6.85 -4.61 -10.84
CA ILE A 142 -6.25 -3.39 -11.39
C ILE A 142 -6.49 -2.29 -10.38
N GLN A 143 -5.44 -1.54 -10.02
CA GLN A 143 -5.52 -0.45 -9.04
C GLN A 143 -4.67 0.72 -9.48
N LEU A 144 -5.18 1.92 -9.24
CA LEU A 144 -4.41 3.17 -9.24
C LEU A 144 -4.54 3.77 -7.84
N GLY A 145 -3.42 4.14 -7.25
CA GLY A 145 -3.47 4.67 -5.90
C GLY A 145 -2.15 5.23 -5.39
N ARG A 146 -2.21 5.70 -4.17
CA ARG A 146 -1.08 6.11 -3.34
C ARG A 146 -1.02 5.21 -2.11
N GLY A 147 0.15 4.74 -1.77
CA GLY A 147 0.35 3.86 -0.63
C GLY A 147 1.72 3.21 -0.62
N ARG A 148 1.81 2.09 0.08
CA ARG A 148 3.02 1.29 0.24
C ARG A 148 2.70 -0.16 -0.06
N GLU A 149 3.54 -0.80 -0.83
CA GLU A 149 3.45 -2.24 -1.05
C GLU A 149 4.47 -2.97 -0.16
N ASN A 150 4.15 -4.18 0.23
CA ASN A 150 4.92 -4.97 1.18
C ASN A 150 5.03 -6.42 0.67
N TRP A 151 6.16 -6.75 0.03
CA TRP A 151 6.33 -8.03 -0.64
C TRP A 151 7.40 -8.89 0.01
N GLY A 152 7.08 -10.12 0.33
CA GLY A 152 7.95 -11.11 0.94
C GLY A 152 7.17 -12.08 1.83
N ALA A 153 7.83 -13.14 2.25
CA ALA A 153 7.27 -14.10 3.19
C ALA A 153 7.36 -13.56 4.63
N GLY A 154 6.34 -13.87 5.43
CA GLY A 154 6.26 -13.48 6.83
C GLY A 154 5.93 -12.01 7.05
N THR A 155 5.98 -11.58 8.30
CA THR A 155 5.56 -10.24 8.73
C THR A 155 6.70 -9.23 8.82
N ASN A 156 7.95 -9.68 8.97
CA ASN A 156 9.09 -8.83 9.32
C ASN A 156 10.24 -8.88 8.32
N ILE A 157 10.20 -9.74 7.31
CA ILE A 157 11.30 -9.91 6.34
C ILE A 157 10.77 -9.60 4.94
N GLN A 158 10.84 -8.33 4.57
CA GLN A 158 10.48 -7.84 3.25
C GLN A 158 11.67 -7.11 2.65
N LEU A 159 12.38 -7.78 1.75
CA LEU A 159 13.57 -7.22 1.10
C LEU A 159 13.24 -6.48 -0.19
N ALA A 160 12.25 -6.98 -0.94
CA ALA A 160 11.89 -6.40 -2.23
C ALA A 160 11.12 -5.08 -2.06
N LEU A 161 10.06 -5.11 -1.27
CA LEU A 161 9.25 -3.93 -0.94
C LEU A 161 8.86 -3.98 0.53
N SER A 162 8.95 -2.84 1.21
CA SER A 162 8.62 -2.72 2.63
C SER A 162 7.59 -1.61 2.88
N LYS A 163 6.62 -1.89 3.74
CA LYS A 163 5.65 -0.91 4.24
C LYS A 163 6.27 0.25 5.06
N ASN A 164 7.56 0.15 5.38
CA ASN A 164 8.27 1.19 6.12
C ASN A 164 8.78 2.35 5.23
N SER A 165 8.56 2.27 3.91
CA SER A 165 8.86 3.37 2.99
C SER A 165 7.85 4.51 3.12
N PRO A 166 8.17 5.74 2.70
CA PRO A 166 7.16 6.76 2.42
C PRO A 166 6.15 6.26 1.37
N PRO A 167 4.90 6.75 1.38
CA PRO A 167 3.92 6.38 0.37
C PRO A 167 4.31 6.93 -1.01
N TYR A 168 3.94 6.22 -2.06
CA TYR A 168 4.17 6.61 -3.45
C TYR A 168 2.93 6.36 -4.30
N ASP A 169 2.81 7.11 -5.40
CA ASP A 169 1.72 6.94 -6.35
C ASP A 169 2.06 5.81 -7.32
N TYR A 170 1.15 4.88 -7.53
CA TYR A 170 1.41 3.72 -8.38
C TYR A 170 0.17 3.16 -9.08
N GLY A 171 0.42 2.49 -10.20
CA GLY A 171 -0.52 1.58 -10.84
C GLY A 171 -0.12 0.14 -10.56
N MET A 172 -1.10 -0.74 -10.36
CA MET A 172 -0.92 -2.15 -10.07
C MET A 172 -1.81 -3.01 -10.96
N ILE A 173 -1.25 -4.13 -11.39
CA ILE A 173 -1.98 -5.23 -12.03
C ILE A 173 -1.63 -6.52 -11.29
N GLY A 174 -2.64 -7.25 -10.87
CA GLY A 174 -2.51 -8.56 -10.24
C GLY A 174 -3.32 -9.61 -10.98
N LEU A 175 -2.74 -10.78 -11.19
CA LEU A 175 -3.39 -11.94 -11.78
C LEU A 175 -3.34 -13.11 -10.79
N ASP A 176 -4.48 -13.73 -10.54
CA ASP A 176 -4.60 -14.96 -9.74
C ASP A 176 -5.11 -16.09 -10.64
N MET A 177 -4.22 -16.99 -11.03
CA MET A 177 -4.50 -18.10 -11.93
C MET A 177 -4.35 -19.42 -11.17
N LYS A 178 -5.32 -19.73 -10.31
CA LYS A 178 -5.33 -20.94 -9.48
C LYS A 178 -4.09 -20.99 -8.55
N ASN A 179 -3.07 -21.73 -8.98
CA ASN A 179 -1.84 -21.96 -8.21
C ASN A 179 -0.72 -20.96 -8.52
N ILE A 180 -0.89 -20.11 -9.53
CA ILE A 180 0.09 -19.11 -9.93
C ILE A 180 -0.54 -17.73 -9.74
N ARG A 181 0.19 -16.87 -9.04
CA ARG A 181 -0.15 -15.45 -8.93
C ARG A 181 0.97 -14.61 -9.50
N VAL A 182 0.59 -13.55 -10.19
CA VAL A 182 1.53 -12.58 -10.75
C VAL A 182 1.07 -11.20 -10.31
N LYS A 183 2.01 -10.38 -9.86
CA LYS A 183 1.72 -8.98 -9.56
C LYS A 183 2.79 -8.09 -10.17
N TYR A 184 2.35 -6.97 -10.69
CA TYR A 184 3.18 -5.92 -11.24
C TYR A 184 2.73 -4.58 -10.69
N ILE A 185 3.69 -3.74 -10.31
CA ILE A 185 3.47 -2.33 -9.98
C ILE A 185 4.42 -1.45 -10.76
N HIS A 186 3.96 -0.25 -11.05
CA HIS A 186 4.79 0.85 -11.56
C HIS A 186 4.37 2.13 -10.86
N GLY A 187 5.32 2.81 -10.23
CA GLY A 187 5.04 3.98 -9.42
C GLY A 187 6.05 5.10 -9.60
N PHE A 188 5.64 6.26 -9.13
CA PHE A 188 6.44 7.47 -9.08
C PHE A 188 6.83 7.76 -7.62
N LEU A 189 8.12 7.81 -7.36
CA LEU A 189 8.68 8.18 -6.07
C LEU A 189 8.90 9.70 -6.03
N GLU A 190 8.74 10.29 -4.86
CA GLU A 190 9.04 11.71 -4.70
C GLU A 190 10.51 11.99 -5.01
N SER A 191 10.75 13.08 -5.74
CA SER A 191 12.09 13.52 -6.12
C SER A 191 12.85 14.04 -4.91
N THR A 192 14.11 13.65 -4.77
CA THR A 192 15.00 14.17 -3.73
C THR A 192 15.55 15.56 -4.08
N GLU A 193 15.57 15.87 -5.38
CA GLU A 193 15.98 17.15 -5.94
C GLU A 193 14.97 17.56 -7.01
N SER A 194 14.77 18.85 -7.21
CA SER A 194 13.69 19.40 -8.06
C SER A 194 13.69 18.96 -9.53
N ILE A 195 14.77 18.39 -10.01
CA ILE A 195 14.93 17.97 -11.41
C ILE A 195 15.18 16.47 -11.59
N VAL A 196 15.27 15.70 -10.50
CA VAL A 196 15.54 14.27 -10.56
C VAL A 196 14.24 13.50 -10.38
N ASN A 197 13.74 12.91 -11.45
CA ASN A 197 12.60 12.00 -11.40
C ASN A 197 13.04 10.62 -10.95
N ARG A 198 12.25 10.00 -10.08
CA ARG A 198 12.49 8.67 -9.53
C ARG A 198 11.25 7.81 -9.70
N TYR A 199 11.46 6.61 -10.15
CA TYR A 199 10.40 5.65 -10.40
C TYR A 199 10.70 4.33 -9.71
N ILE A 200 9.67 3.59 -9.38
CA ILE A 200 9.75 2.24 -8.86
C ILE A 200 8.92 1.31 -9.74
N THR A 201 9.46 0.17 -10.06
CA THR A 201 8.70 -0.93 -10.64
C THR A 201 9.00 -2.20 -9.87
N ALA A 202 7.98 -2.99 -9.62
CA ALA A 202 8.17 -4.31 -9.05
C ALA A 202 7.30 -5.32 -9.79
N ARG A 203 7.85 -6.52 -9.93
CA ARG A 203 7.19 -7.65 -10.55
C ARG A 203 7.46 -8.90 -9.75
N GLY A 204 6.45 -9.70 -9.59
CA GLY A 204 6.56 -10.92 -8.82
C GLY A 204 5.70 -12.03 -9.41
N VAL A 205 6.21 -13.24 -9.30
CA VAL A 205 5.48 -14.46 -9.57
C VAL A 205 5.51 -15.34 -8.33
N GLU A 206 4.39 -15.92 -8.01
CA GLU A 206 4.21 -16.79 -6.86
C GLU A 206 3.53 -18.07 -7.30
N TRP A 207 4.04 -19.18 -6.80
CA TRP A 207 3.37 -20.46 -6.89
C TRP A 207 2.92 -20.91 -5.49
N THR A 208 1.71 -21.44 -5.39
CA THR A 208 1.14 -21.93 -4.14
C THR A 208 0.37 -23.23 -4.35
N ASN A 209 0.44 -24.13 -3.38
CA ASN A 209 -0.44 -25.28 -3.32
C ASN A 209 -1.79 -24.96 -2.63
N LYS A 210 -2.01 -23.70 -2.23
CA LYS A 210 -3.19 -23.18 -1.52
C LYS A 210 -3.49 -23.86 -0.17
N LYS A 211 -2.50 -24.54 0.40
CA LYS A 211 -2.67 -25.27 1.66
C LYS A 211 -1.54 -25.03 2.66
N THR A 212 -0.31 -25.19 2.22
CA THR A 212 0.82 -25.21 3.17
C THR A 212 2.09 -24.58 2.61
N LEU A 213 2.17 -24.34 1.31
CA LEU A 213 3.41 -23.93 0.65
C LEU A 213 3.17 -22.80 -0.32
N ILE A 214 3.99 -21.77 -0.20
CA ILE A 214 4.10 -20.67 -1.14
C ILE A 214 5.56 -20.47 -1.47
N PHE A 215 5.86 -20.35 -2.75
CA PHE A 215 7.17 -19.96 -3.26
C PHE A 215 7.01 -18.76 -4.18
N GLY A 216 7.72 -17.68 -3.88
CA GLY A 216 7.67 -16.42 -4.64
C GLY A 216 9.04 -16.00 -5.15
N LEU A 217 9.06 -15.42 -6.34
CA LEU A 217 10.20 -14.69 -6.90
C LEU A 217 9.77 -13.29 -7.24
N THR A 218 10.51 -12.30 -6.80
CA THR A 218 10.22 -10.89 -7.02
C THR A 218 11.46 -10.13 -7.47
N GLU A 219 11.24 -9.13 -8.31
CA GLU A 219 12.22 -8.13 -8.68
C GLU A 219 11.64 -6.75 -8.41
N THR A 220 12.38 -5.92 -7.71
CA THR A 220 12.08 -4.50 -7.54
C THR A 220 13.19 -3.67 -8.14
N VAL A 221 12.84 -2.70 -8.97
CA VAL A 221 13.79 -1.79 -9.62
C VAL A 221 13.42 -0.36 -9.27
N ILE A 222 14.39 0.41 -8.81
CA ILE A 222 14.28 1.86 -8.71
C ILE A 222 15.17 2.43 -9.80
N TYR A 223 14.59 3.22 -10.70
CA TYR A 223 15.32 3.94 -11.73
C TYR A 223 15.07 5.45 -11.62
N SER A 224 16.11 6.22 -11.90
CA SER A 224 16.07 7.68 -11.73
C SER A 224 16.95 8.38 -12.76
N GLY A 225 16.75 9.68 -12.92
CA GLY A 225 17.58 10.52 -13.78
C GLY A 225 17.06 11.94 -13.84
N GLN A 226 17.94 12.84 -14.25
CA GLN A 226 17.59 14.26 -14.44
C GLN A 226 16.56 14.40 -15.57
N ASN A 227 15.40 14.95 -15.24
CA ASN A 227 14.25 15.09 -16.15
C ASN A 227 13.86 13.78 -16.85
N ARG A 228 14.22 12.63 -16.28
CA ARG A 228 13.94 11.32 -16.88
C ARG A 228 12.44 11.11 -16.99
N PRO A 229 11.89 10.83 -18.17
CA PRO A 229 10.49 10.44 -18.32
C PRO A 229 10.28 8.99 -17.87
N ILE A 230 9.03 8.56 -17.82
CA ILE A 230 8.67 7.15 -17.66
C ILE A 230 9.31 6.36 -18.80
N ASP A 231 10.00 5.28 -18.44
CA ASP A 231 10.72 4.42 -19.37
C ASP A 231 9.88 3.19 -19.71
N LEU A 232 9.49 3.04 -20.97
CA LEU A 232 8.67 1.93 -21.45
C LEU A 232 9.37 0.57 -21.31
N GLY A 233 10.70 0.53 -21.28
CA GLY A 233 11.46 -0.69 -21.00
C GLY A 233 11.14 -1.25 -19.61
N TYR A 234 11.10 -0.37 -18.61
CA TYR A 234 10.74 -0.74 -17.24
C TYR A 234 9.24 -0.91 -17.03
N MET A 235 8.40 -0.38 -17.90
CA MET A 235 6.95 -0.60 -17.86
C MET A 235 6.54 -2.00 -18.34
N ASN A 236 7.39 -2.69 -19.09
CA ASN A 236 7.10 -4.04 -19.53
C ASN A 236 7.12 -5.01 -18.31
N PRO A 237 6.00 -5.63 -17.93
CA PRO A 237 5.93 -6.49 -16.75
C PRO A 237 6.77 -7.77 -16.86
N ILE A 238 7.23 -8.13 -18.04
CA ILE A 238 7.98 -9.36 -18.32
C ILE A 238 9.49 -9.09 -18.44
N SER A 239 9.91 -7.91 -18.92
CA SER A 239 11.31 -7.55 -19.05
C SER A 239 11.95 -7.36 -17.68
N THR A 240 13.03 -8.08 -17.42
CA THR A 240 13.82 -7.96 -16.20
C THR A 240 14.81 -6.80 -16.29
N HIS A 241 15.26 -6.31 -15.14
CA HIS A 241 16.32 -5.30 -15.09
C HIS A 241 17.61 -5.80 -15.77
N LEU A 242 17.98 -7.04 -15.55
CA LEU A 242 19.16 -7.63 -16.19
C LEU A 242 19.06 -7.62 -17.72
N GLU A 243 17.90 -7.94 -18.26
CA GLU A 243 17.69 -7.91 -19.71
C GLU A 243 17.82 -6.49 -20.27
N ILE A 244 17.30 -5.51 -19.57
CA ILE A 244 17.37 -4.09 -19.97
C ILE A 244 18.83 -3.60 -19.93
N GLU A 245 19.56 -3.90 -18.86
CA GLU A 245 20.95 -3.47 -18.67
C GLU A 245 21.92 -4.19 -19.62
N LEU A 246 21.82 -5.54 -19.74
CA LEU A 246 22.71 -6.33 -20.58
C LEU A 246 22.56 -6.02 -22.08
N ASN A 247 21.39 -5.59 -22.50
CA ASN A 247 21.13 -5.23 -23.91
C ASN A 247 21.28 -3.75 -24.19
N GLU A 248 21.79 -2.98 -23.22
CA GLU A 248 21.93 -1.53 -23.33
C GLU A 248 20.62 -0.86 -23.81
N ARG A 249 19.49 -1.48 -23.43
CA ARG A 249 18.14 -1.01 -23.79
C ARG A 249 17.76 0.28 -23.06
N LEU A 250 18.72 1.05 -22.67
CA LEU A 250 18.47 2.41 -22.22
C LEU A 250 17.82 3.13 -23.39
N ASN A 251 16.50 3.12 -23.39
CA ASN A 251 15.78 4.10 -24.20
C ASN A 251 16.39 5.44 -23.81
N SER A 252 17.11 6.04 -24.72
CA SER A 252 17.99 7.19 -24.53
C SER A 252 17.26 8.48 -24.15
N LEU A 253 16.20 8.39 -23.36
CA LEU A 253 15.38 9.49 -22.89
C LEU A 253 15.96 10.13 -21.62
N GLY A 254 17.27 10.19 -21.51
CA GLY A 254 17.95 10.86 -20.41
C GLY A 254 19.10 10.04 -19.81
N THR A 255 19.98 10.72 -19.09
CA THR A 255 21.03 10.09 -18.29
C THR A 255 20.41 9.65 -16.97
N GLY A 256 20.72 8.43 -16.53
CA GLY A 256 20.22 7.95 -15.24
C GLY A 256 20.77 6.59 -14.88
N SER A 257 20.45 6.17 -13.67
CA SER A 257 20.85 4.89 -13.10
C SER A 257 19.61 4.08 -12.72
N ALA A 258 19.80 2.78 -12.58
CA ALA A 258 18.81 1.89 -12.00
C ALA A 258 19.48 0.93 -11.01
N ASN A 259 18.74 0.59 -9.96
CA ASN A 259 19.11 -0.42 -8.99
C ASN A 259 18.00 -1.46 -8.89
N ALA A 260 18.37 -2.73 -8.87
CA ALA A 260 17.43 -3.82 -8.74
C ALA A 260 17.72 -4.67 -7.50
N VAL A 261 16.65 -5.15 -6.88
CA VAL A 261 16.68 -6.15 -5.82
C VAL A 261 15.88 -7.35 -6.28
N TRP A 262 16.50 -8.51 -6.20
CA TRP A 262 15.87 -9.80 -6.42
C TRP A 262 15.63 -10.48 -5.09
N GLN A 263 14.44 -11.04 -4.92
CA GLN A 263 14.06 -11.75 -3.71
C GLN A 263 13.41 -13.08 -4.09
N ALA A 264 13.86 -14.15 -3.46
CA ALA A 264 13.15 -15.42 -3.39
C ALA A 264 12.49 -15.53 -2.01
N SER A 265 11.25 -15.93 -1.98
CA SER A 265 10.44 -16.10 -0.75
C SER A 265 9.95 -17.54 -0.68
N LEU A 266 10.05 -18.13 0.48
CA LEU A 266 9.48 -19.44 0.79
C LEU A 266 8.69 -19.32 2.09
N ASP A 267 7.42 -19.67 2.04
CA ASP A 267 6.58 -19.79 3.22
C ASP A 267 6.01 -21.21 3.25
N TRP A 268 6.34 -21.94 4.31
CA TRP A 268 5.98 -23.34 4.42
C TRP A 268 5.45 -23.69 5.80
N MET A 269 4.16 -23.97 5.86
CA MET A 269 3.53 -24.51 7.04
C MET A 269 3.77 -26.04 7.11
N VAL A 270 4.82 -26.44 7.79
CA VAL A 270 5.18 -27.86 7.99
C VAL A 270 4.13 -28.60 8.82
N SER A 271 3.54 -27.92 9.78
CA SER A 271 2.42 -28.40 10.60
C SER A 271 1.60 -27.21 11.10
N PRO A 272 0.37 -27.40 11.65
CA PRO A 272 -0.42 -26.30 12.22
C PRO A 272 0.28 -25.48 13.31
N LYS A 273 1.40 -25.97 13.84
CA LYS A 273 2.19 -25.32 14.91
C LYS A 273 3.58 -24.86 14.44
N ILE A 274 4.00 -25.15 13.20
CA ILE A 274 5.34 -24.90 12.69
C ILE A 274 5.23 -24.31 11.28
N ARG A 275 5.66 -23.06 11.15
CA ARG A 275 5.74 -22.30 9.90
C ARG A 275 7.16 -21.78 9.67
#